data_4e1f6568a73d968a3637ff04983dc7fc
#
_entry.id   4e1f6568a73d968a3637ff04983dc7fc
#
_cell.length_a   1.000
_cell.length_b   1.000
_cell.length_c   1.000
_cell.angle_alpha   90.00
_cell.angle_beta   90.00
_cell.angle_gamma   90.00
#
_symmetry.space_group_name_H-M   'P 1'
#
loop_
_entity.id
_entity.type
_entity.pdbx_description
1 polymer ?
#
loop_
_entity_poly.entity_id
_entity_poly.type
_entity_poly.pdbx_seq_one_letter_code
_entity_poly.pdbx_strand_id
1 'polypeptide(L)'
;TVGDMTQALCELMGKPNYPTRVIGTRHGEKRYESLLSREEMACALDMGDYYRIPPDLRDLNYAKYVDLGEEGITNADEYNSDNTVRLDVEGMKSLLNKLRFIQAASKGEIIDPEE
;
A
#
# COMPACT_ATOMS: atom_id res chain seq x y z
N THR A 1 2.84 -6.54 -6.19
CA THR A 1 4.29 -6.52 -5.95
C THR A 1 5.01 -5.62 -6.95
N VAL A 2 6.28 -5.27 -6.69
CA VAL A 2 7.11 -4.50 -7.65
C VAL A 2 7.28 -5.28 -8.97
N GLY A 3 7.36 -6.62 -8.87
CA GLY A 3 7.43 -7.49 -10.05
C GLY A 3 6.18 -7.39 -10.93
N ASP A 4 4.99 -7.51 -10.33
CA ASP A 4 3.72 -7.39 -11.06
C ASP A 4 3.54 -5.99 -11.67
N MET A 5 3.93 -4.94 -10.94
CA MET A 5 3.90 -3.57 -11.45
C MET A 5 4.85 -3.39 -12.64
N THR A 6 6.05 -3.94 -12.57
CA THR A 6 7.02 -3.88 -13.67
C THR A 6 6.48 -4.59 -14.90
N GLN A 7 5.92 -5.79 -14.74
CA GLN A 7 5.33 -6.54 -15.85
C GLN A 7 4.14 -5.79 -16.45
N ALA A 8 3.22 -5.31 -15.61
CA ALA A 8 2.06 -4.54 -16.05
C ALA A 8 2.47 -3.32 -16.88
N LEU A 9 3.47 -2.57 -16.41
CA LEU A 9 3.99 -1.41 -17.12
C LEU A 9 4.62 -1.79 -18.47
N CYS A 10 5.45 -2.85 -18.51
CA CYS A 10 6.04 -3.33 -19.75
C CYS A 10 4.98 -3.72 -20.78
N GLU A 11 3.91 -4.41 -20.34
CA GLU A 11 2.81 -4.78 -21.20
C GLU A 11 2.02 -3.57 -21.73
N LEU A 12 1.72 -2.59 -20.87
CA LEU A 12 1.06 -1.35 -21.27
C LEU A 12 1.86 -0.52 -22.27
N MET A 13 3.19 -0.57 -22.17
CA MET A 13 4.10 0.10 -23.11
C MET A 13 4.36 -0.73 -24.38
N GLY A 14 3.66 -1.85 -24.59
CA GLY A 14 3.84 -2.72 -25.76
C GLY A 14 5.17 -3.46 -25.79
N LYS A 15 5.83 -3.62 -24.64
CA LYS A 15 7.15 -4.26 -24.51
C LYS A 15 7.13 -5.37 -23.46
N PRO A 16 6.26 -6.41 -23.60
CA PRO A 16 6.07 -7.43 -22.57
C PRO A 16 7.35 -8.20 -22.19
N ASN A 17 8.30 -8.31 -23.11
CA ASN A 17 9.58 -9.00 -22.92
C ASN A 17 10.74 -8.06 -22.65
N TYR A 18 10.46 -6.85 -22.13
CA TYR A 18 11.55 -5.93 -21.81
C TYR A 18 12.46 -6.51 -20.71
N PRO A 19 13.80 -6.48 -20.91
CA PRO A 19 14.70 -7.12 -19.98
C PRO A 19 14.64 -6.45 -18.59
N THR A 20 14.36 -7.25 -17.57
CA THR A 20 14.33 -6.81 -16.17
C THR A 20 15.40 -7.53 -15.37
N ARG A 21 15.95 -6.88 -14.36
CA ARG A 21 16.97 -7.45 -13.49
C ARG A 21 16.54 -7.31 -12.04
N VAL A 22 16.43 -8.45 -11.35
CA VAL A 22 16.22 -8.48 -9.90
C VAL A 22 17.55 -8.22 -9.21
N ILE A 23 17.65 -7.13 -8.46
CA ILE A 23 18.88 -6.74 -7.73
C ILE A 23 18.90 -7.23 -6.28
N GLY A 24 17.79 -7.79 -5.79
CA GLY A 24 17.63 -8.24 -4.40
C GLY A 24 17.43 -7.09 -3.42
N THR A 25 17.34 -7.43 -2.15
CA THR A 25 17.15 -6.47 -1.05
C THR A 25 18.47 -5.78 -0.73
N ARG A 26 18.49 -4.45 -0.69
CA ARG A 26 19.66 -3.67 -0.29
C ARG A 26 19.75 -3.56 1.22
N HIS A 27 20.95 -3.21 1.70
CA HIS A 27 21.15 -2.95 3.12
C HIS A 27 20.23 -1.83 3.62
N GLY A 28 19.47 -2.09 4.68
CA GLY A 28 18.54 -1.13 5.27
C GLY A 28 17.15 -1.09 4.62
N GLU A 29 16.91 -1.84 3.53
CA GLU A 29 15.57 -1.97 2.94
C GLU A 29 14.68 -2.86 3.81
N LYS A 30 13.48 -2.40 4.08
CA LYS A 30 12.45 -3.21 4.72
C LYS A 30 11.81 -4.15 3.71
N ARG A 31 11.43 -5.33 4.17
CA ARG A 31 10.69 -6.29 3.36
C ARG A 31 9.26 -5.83 3.08
N TYR A 32 8.65 -5.13 4.02
CA TYR A 32 7.30 -4.60 3.95
C TYR A 32 7.20 -3.27 4.68
N GLU A 33 6.18 -2.49 4.38
CA GLU A 33 5.89 -1.22 5.03
C GLU A 33 4.65 -1.34 5.90
N SER A 34 4.73 -0.83 7.14
CA SER A 34 3.57 -0.64 8.00
C SER A 34 2.63 0.39 7.39
N LEU A 35 1.38 0.02 7.22
CA LEU A 35 0.30 0.90 6.74
C LEU A 35 -0.52 1.42 7.92
N LEU A 36 -0.86 0.55 8.86
CA LEU A 36 -1.49 0.87 10.14
C LEU A 36 -0.83 0.08 11.25
N SER A 37 -0.52 0.74 12.36
CA SER A 37 -0.02 0.07 13.56
C SER A 37 -1.10 -0.80 14.22
N ARG A 38 -0.72 -1.62 15.18
CA ARG A 38 -1.68 -2.40 15.98
C ARG A 38 -2.70 -1.53 16.70
N GLU A 39 -2.23 -0.43 17.28
CA GLU A 39 -3.05 0.53 18.01
C GLU A 39 -4.08 1.18 17.09
N GLU A 40 -3.66 1.54 15.89
CA GLU A 40 -4.54 2.10 14.87
C GLU A 40 -5.56 1.06 14.37
N MET A 41 -5.12 -0.18 14.11
CA MET A 41 -6.01 -1.27 13.68
C MET A 41 -7.05 -1.63 14.74
N ALA A 42 -6.71 -1.55 16.03
CA ALA A 42 -7.65 -1.83 17.11
C ALA A 42 -8.87 -0.88 17.13
N CYS A 43 -8.72 0.34 16.61
CA CYS A 43 -9.78 1.35 16.55
C CYS A 43 -10.21 1.70 15.12
N ALA A 44 -9.56 1.15 14.10
CA ALA A 44 -9.88 1.42 12.70
C ALA A 44 -11.27 0.89 12.31
N LEU A 45 -11.96 1.64 11.48
CA LEU A 45 -13.22 1.24 10.87
C LEU A 45 -12.96 0.89 9.41
N ASP A 46 -13.31 -0.34 9.04
CA ASP A 46 -13.24 -0.79 7.65
C ASP A 46 -14.37 -0.14 6.83
N MET A 47 -14.00 0.63 5.82
CA MET A 47 -14.91 1.33 4.90
C MET A 47 -14.91 0.70 3.50
N GLY A 48 -14.32 -0.49 3.34
CA GLY A 48 -14.19 -1.22 2.09
C GLY A 48 -12.90 -0.88 1.36
N ASP A 49 -12.84 0.25 0.69
CA ASP A 49 -11.65 0.68 -0.08
C ASP A 49 -10.59 1.38 0.78
N TYR A 50 -10.90 1.73 2.02
CA TYR A 50 -10.01 2.42 2.96
C TYR A 50 -10.39 2.17 4.41
N TYR A 51 -9.43 2.34 5.31
CA TYR A 51 -9.67 2.36 6.74
C TYR A 51 -9.82 3.80 7.24
N ARG A 52 -10.80 4.01 8.10
CA ARG A 52 -10.97 5.27 8.82
C ARG A 52 -10.45 5.10 10.24
N ILE A 53 -9.46 5.90 10.62
CA ILE A 53 -8.94 5.95 11.99
C ILE A 53 -9.66 7.11 12.68
N PRO A 54 -10.47 6.85 13.73
CA PRO A 54 -11.09 7.91 14.49
C PRO A 54 -10.02 8.67 15.31
N PRO A 55 -10.30 9.94 15.71
CA PRO A 55 -9.42 10.65 16.63
C PRO A 55 -9.34 9.92 17.97
N ASP A 56 -8.20 10.02 18.63
CA ASP A 56 -8.02 9.49 19.97
C ASP A 56 -8.88 10.29 20.96
N LEU A 57 -9.95 9.67 21.44
CA LEU A 57 -10.89 10.24 22.41
C LEU A 57 -10.60 9.76 23.84
N ARG A 58 -9.45 9.11 24.07
CA ARG A 58 -9.09 8.65 25.41
C ARG A 58 -8.97 9.85 26.34
N ASP A 59 -9.62 9.73 27.49
CA ASP A 59 -9.48 10.67 28.58
C ASP A 59 -8.00 10.69 29.02
N LEU A 60 -7.43 11.89 29.24
CA LEU A 60 -6.05 12.09 29.71
C LEU A 60 -5.80 11.52 31.12
N ASN A 61 -6.76 10.80 31.69
CA ASN A 61 -6.61 10.14 32.97
C ASN A 61 -5.77 8.85 32.81
N TYR A 62 -4.47 9.02 32.76
CA TYR A 62 -3.48 7.94 32.62
C TYR A 62 -3.61 6.85 33.70
N ALA A 63 -4.20 7.13 34.85
CA ALA A 63 -4.35 6.18 35.95
C ALA A 63 -5.16 4.92 35.57
N LYS A 64 -6.09 5.04 34.63
CA LYS A 64 -6.90 3.90 34.12
C LYS A 64 -6.12 2.93 33.23
N TYR A 65 -5.00 3.35 32.66
CA TYR A 65 -4.27 2.57 31.65
C TYR A 65 -2.96 1.98 32.18
N VAL A 66 -2.59 2.31 33.41
CA VAL A 66 -1.32 1.84 33.99
C VAL A 66 -1.41 0.38 34.47
N ASP A 67 -2.61 -0.06 34.91
CA ASP A 67 -2.80 -1.37 35.54
C ASP A 67 -3.52 -2.39 34.63
N LEU A 68 -4.18 -1.96 33.57
CA LEU A 68 -4.95 -2.82 32.66
C LEU A 68 -4.58 -2.50 31.21
N GLY A 69 -3.86 -3.42 30.55
CA GLY A 69 -3.61 -3.33 29.11
C GLY A 69 -4.93 -3.40 28.30
N GLU A 70 -4.98 -2.75 27.15
CA GLU A 70 -6.12 -2.87 26.24
C GLU A 70 -6.06 -4.20 25.48
N GLU A 71 -6.99 -5.12 25.79
CA GLU A 71 -7.08 -6.42 25.10
C GLU A 71 -7.27 -6.27 23.59
N GLY A 72 -7.99 -5.23 23.15
CA GLY A 72 -8.18 -4.92 21.74
C GLY A 72 -6.89 -4.70 20.98
N ILE A 73 -5.94 -3.97 21.56
CA ILE A 73 -4.61 -3.72 20.97
C ILE A 73 -3.77 -5.01 20.97
N THR A 74 -3.85 -5.79 22.05
CA THR A 74 -3.09 -7.03 22.19
C THR A 74 -3.46 -8.06 21.11
N ASN A 75 -4.74 -8.09 20.73
CA ASN A 75 -5.28 -9.05 19.74
C ASN A 75 -5.33 -8.50 18.31
N ALA A 76 -5.07 -7.22 18.10
CA ALA A 76 -5.01 -6.64 16.77
C ALA A 76 -3.69 -6.99 16.08
N ASP A 77 -3.75 -7.32 14.80
CA ASP A 77 -2.58 -7.46 13.95
C ASP A 77 -2.26 -6.14 13.26
N GLU A 78 -0.97 -5.87 13.07
CA GLU A 78 -0.51 -4.77 12.23
C GLU A 78 -0.98 -4.97 10.79
N TYR A 79 -1.48 -3.92 10.16
CA TYR A 79 -1.79 -3.92 8.73
C TYR A 79 -0.58 -3.37 7.95
N ASN A 80 -0.06 -4.17 7.05
CA ASN A 80 1.17 -3.85 6.33
C ASN A 80 1.11 -4.30 4.86
N SER A 81 2.10 -3.93 4.07
CA SER A 81 2.16 -4.27 2.64
C SER A 81 2.36 -5.76 2.35
N ASP A 82 2.63 -6.59 3.36
CA ASP A 82 2.76 -8.04 3.20
C ASP A 82 1.43 -8.77 3.42
N ASN A 83 0.54 -8.26 4.28
CA ASN A 83 -0.76 -8.84 4.58
C ASN A 83 -1.97 -8.12 3.95
N THR A 84 -1.75 -7.05 3.20
CA THR A 84 -2.79 -6.36 2.45
C THR A 84 -3.25 -7.14 1.22
N VAL A 85 -4.41 -6.78 0.67
CA VAL A 85 -4.88 -7.27 -0.62
C VAL A 85 -3.91 -6.78 -1.71
N ARG A 86 -3.36 -7.71 -2.47
CA ARG A 86 -2.41 -7.41 -3.55
C ARG A 86 -3.08 -7.49 -4.91
N LEU A 87 -2.78 -6.53 -5.76
CA LEU A 87 -3.17 -6.60 -7.17
C LEU A 87 -2.25 -7.55 -7.91
N ASP A 88 -2.81 -8.35 -8.79
CA ASP A 88 -2.09 -9.08 -9.83
C ASP A 88 -1.72 -8.14 -11.01
N VAL A 89 -1.12 -8.69 -12.06
CA VAL A 89 -0.71 -7.91 -13.24
C VAL A 89 -1.90 -7.22 -13.92
N GLU A 90 -3.05 -7.90 -14.04
CA GLU A 90 -4.24 -7.32 -14.68
C GLU A 90 -4.88 -6.22 -13.84
N GLY A 91 -4.97 -6.42 -12.53
CA GLY A 91 -5.43 -5.39 -11.59
C GLY A 91 -4.50 -4.18 -11.60
N MET A 92 -3.19 -4.40 -11.68
CA MET A 92 -2.19 -3.34 -11.77
C MET A 92 -2.31 -2.56 -13.09
N LYS A 93 -2.52 -3.24 -14.23
CA LYS A 93 -2.78 -2.59 -15.53
C LYS A 93 -4.04 -1.71 -15.48
N SER A 94 -5.11 -2.24 -14.88
CA SER A 94 -6.36 -1.51 -14.73
C SER A 94 -6.18 -0.24 -13.87
N LEU A 95 -5.36 -0.32 -12.82
CA LEU A 95 -5.04 0.83 -11.97
C LEU A 95 -4.17 1.85 -12.69
N LEU A 96 -3.09 1.41 -13.33
CA LEU A 96 -2.16 2.27 -14.06
C LEU A 96 -2.84 2.99 -15.23
N ASN A 97 -3.77 2.35 -15.93
CA ASN A 97 -4.53 2.95 -17.01
C ASN A 97 -5.46 4.10 -16.59
N LYS A 98 -5.69 4.30 -15.29
CA LYS A 98 -6.41 5.50 -14.80
C LYS A 98 -5.55 6.76 -14.83
N LEU A 99 -4.23 6.63 -14.96
CA LEU A 99 -3.29 7.73 -14.97
C LEU A 99 -3.12 8.29 -16.38
N ARG A 100 -3.40 9.58 -16.55
CA ARG A 100 -3.34 10.27 -17.86
C ARG A 100 -1.96 10.13 -18.52
N PHE A 101 -0.88 10.28 -17.74
CA PHE A 101 0.48 10.17 -18.27
C PHE A 101 0.84 8.75 -18.75
N ILE A 102 0.28 7.69 -18.14
CA ILE A 102 0.46 6.31 -18.60
C ILE A 102 -0.27 6.11 -19.94
N GLN A 103 -1.49 6.64 -20.05
CA GLN A 103 -2.26 6.58 -21.31
C GLN A 103 -1.57 7.32 -22.45
N ALA A 104 -0.97 8.47 -22.18
CA ALA A 104 -0.22 9.23 -23.17
C ALA A 104 1.08 8.50 -23.55
N ALA A 105 1.86 8.06 -22.57
CA ALA A 105 3.11 7.35 -22.80
C ALA A 105 2.89 6.04 -23.59
N SER A 106 1.82 5.31 -23.38
CA SER A 106 1.49 4.11 -24.15
C SER A 106 1.21 4.41 -25.63
N LYS A 107 0.81 5.65 -25.96
CA LYS A 107 0.63 6.14 -27.33
C LYS A 107 1.87 6.83 -27.92
N GLY A 108 2.94 6.94 -27.14
CA GLY A 108 4.17 7.65 -27.51
C GLY A 108 4.07 9.17 -27.34
N GLU A 109 3.09 9.67 -26.62
CA GLU A 109 2.91 11.08 -26.30
C GLU A 109 3.67 11.41 -25.01
N ILE A 110 4.27 12.59 -24.93
CA ILE A 110 4.92 13.11 -23.72
C ILE A 110 4.02 14.21 -23.16
N ILE A 111 3.49 14.01 -21.97
CA ILE A 111 2.76 15.03 -21.21
C ILE A 111 3.46 15.27 -19.88
N ASP A 112 3.32 16.49 -19.36
CA ASP A 112 3.82 16.81 -18.02
C ASP A 112 2.97 16.05 -16.97
N PRO A 113 3.57 15.32 -16.03
CA PRO A 113 2.82 14.62 -14.99
C PRO A 113 2.11 15.56 -14.01
N GLU A 114 2.43 16.87 -14.00
CA GLU A 114 1.80 17.89 -13.13
C GLU A 114 0.60 18.59 -13.79
N GLU A 115 0.26 18.32 -15.05
CA GLU A 115 -0.97 18.75 -15.72
C GLU A 115 -2.08 17.67 -15.62
#